data_3aa5b1261e64bd223fa54112bbd21cee
#
_entry.id   3aa5b1261e64bd223fa54112bbd21cee
#
_cell.length_a   1.000
_cell.length_b   1.000
_cell.length_c   1.000
_cell.angle_alpha   90.00
_cell.angle_beta   90.00
_cell.angle_gamma   90.00
#
_symmetry.space_group_name_H-M   'P 1'
#
loop_
_entity.id
_entity.type
_entity.pdbx_description
1 polymer ?
#
loop_
_entity_poly.entity_id
_entity_poly.type
_entity_poly.pdbx_seq_one_letter_code
_entity_poly.pdbx_strand_id
1 'polypeptide(L)'
;MPKKFDVVIGNPPYQDDLIGDNETKSPPIYDKFMDAAFDVAEQAVLITPARFLSNAGQTPKAWNMKTLSDKHLRVAHFEADSSKIFPGPQIDGGVVVTHRDVSRILGPIGENAHAPSAIKSIADTVRAQTTESLSSIITEHPSSWNRMVFTDHPELSDRIPKSSGARLKTNTFERMAEVCWEDEPVDGHAYVRILGLLHRMRTARWIRADYLVTPPVTNMHKVILAAADGAAVKAGRVIGSPTTVGPNTGFTQTFLAVGMFESSAEANACAAYIKTKFTRALLSILKTTQHNSAMKWKYVPAQDFSANSDIDWTKPIPEIDQQLYAKYGLAAEEIAFIEDNVKPME
;
A
#
# COMPACT_ATOMS: atom_id res chain seq x y z
N MET A 1 18.14 -35.65 5.58
CA MET A 1 18.22 -36.71 4.57
C MET A 1 19.14 -36.24 3.46
N PRO A 2 19.88 -37.12 2.78
CA PRO A 2 20.65 -36.72 1.62
C PRO A 2 19.72 -36.19 0.53
N LYS A 3 20.15 -35.15 -0.17
CA LYS A 3 19.38 -34.55 -1.28
C LYS A 3 19.29 -35.55 -2.44
N LYS A 4 18.17 -35.54 -3.17
CA LYS A 4 17.94 -36.46 -4.28
C LYS A 4 18.57 -35.98 -5.59
N PHE A 5 18.77 -34.64 -5.69
CA PHE A 5 19.28 -33.99 -6.89
C PHE A 5 20.38 -32.99 -6.55
N ASP A 6 21.35 -32.84 -7.42
CA ASP A 6 22.36 -31.81 -7.28
C ASP A 6 21.73 -30.42 -7.53
N VAL A 7 20.88 -30.31 -8.55
CA VAL A 7 20.27 -29.06 -8.96
C VAL A 7 18.82 -29.25 -9.39
N VAL A 8 17.95 -28.33 -8.97
CA VAL A 8 16.60 -28.14 -9.51
C VAL A 8 16.52 -26.78 -10.18
N ILE A 9 16.09 -26.75 -11.45
CA ILE A 9 15.84 -25.54 -12.20
C ILE A 9 14.39 -25.56 -12.68
N GLY A 10 13.67 -24.45 -12.51
CA GLY A 10 12.28 -24.44 -12.95
C GLY A 10 11.57 -23.10 -12.87
N ASN A 11 10.44 -23.07 -13.56
CA ASN A 11 9.41 -22.04 -13.47
C ASN A 11 8.13 -22.75 -12.97
N PRO A 12 7.93 -22.84 -11.65
CA PRO A 12 6.78 -23.58 -11.10
C PRO A 12 5.47 -22.85 -11.37
N PRO A 13 4.33 -23.51 -11.28
CA PRO A 13 3.02 -22.86 -11.27
C PRO A 13 2.95 -21.76 -10.20
N TYR A 14 2.37 -20.61 -10.53
CA TYR A 14 2.31 -19.46 -9.64
C TYR A 14 1.08 -19.47 -8.74
N GLN A 15 0.00 -19.99 -9.26
CA GLN A 15 -1.30 -20.03 -8.58
C GLN A 15 -1.89 -21.44 -8.71
N ASP A 16 -2.69 -21.83 -7.73
CA ASP A 16 -3.46 -23.07 -7.73
C ASP A 16 -4.66 -22.95 -8.68
N ASP A 17 -5.23 -24.06 -9.07
CA ASP A 17 -6.51 -24.05 -9.78
C ASP A 17 -7.61 -23.46 -8.91
N LEU A 18 -8.62 -22.86 -9.56
CA LEU A 18 -9.81 -22.36 -8.86
C LEU A 18 -10.54 -23.51 -8.16
N ILE A 19 -10.50 -23.55 -6.84
CA ILE A 19 -11.22 -24.54 -6.02
C ILE A 19 -12.43 -23.86 -5.37
N GLY A 20 -13.64 -24.28 -5.76
CA GLY A 20 -14.92 -23.83 -5.19
C GLY A 20 -15.56 -22.62 -5.85
N ASP A 21 -16.69 -22.17 -5.28
CA ASP A 21 -17.56 -21.11 -5.83
C ASP A 21 -16.96 -19.69 -5.86
N ASN A 22 -15.69 -19.51 -5.50
CA ASN A 22 -14.97 -18.23 -5.56
C ASN A 22 -14.17 -18.11 -6.86
N GLU A 23 -14.84 -17.78 -7.94
CA GLU A 23 -14.27 -17.60 -9.28
C GLU A 23 -13.21 -16.47 -9.41
N THR A 24 -12.85 -15.78 -8.34
CA THR A 24 -12.08 -14.53 -8.44
C THR A 24 -10.68 -14.55 -7.83
N LYS A 25 -10.27 -15.58 -7.08
CA LYS A 25 -8.96 -15.60 -6.42
C LYS A 25 -8.37 -17.01 -6.31
N SER A 26 -7.43 -17.32 -7.21
CA SER A 26 -6.54 -18.47 -7.04
C SER A 26 -5.47 -18.18 -5.99
N PRO A 27 -5.30 -19.03 -4.95
CA PRO A 27 -4.22 -18.86 -3.97
C PRO A 27 -2.85 -19.11 -4.63
N PRO A 28 -1.78 -18.48 -4.13
CA PRO A 28 -0.44 -18.79 -4.59
C PRO A 28 -0.05 -20.21 -4.22
N ILE A 29 0.72 -20.88 -5.07
CA ILE A 29 1.23 -22.24 -4.84
C ILE A 29 2.75 -22.31 -5.00
N TYR A 30 3.38 -21.29 -5.58
CA TYR A 30 4.82 -21.26 -5.86
C TYR A 30 5.68 -21.36 -4.60
N ASP A 31 5.21 -20.91 -3.44
CA ASP A 31 5.86 -21.05 -2.15
C ASP A 31 6.05 -22.52 -1.76
N LYS A 32 5.05 -23.37 -2.01
CA LYS A 32 5.12 -24.81 -1.78
C LYS A 32 6.11 -25.49 -2.74
N PHE A 33 6.15 -25.04 -4.02
CA PHE A 33 7.11 -25.54 -4.99
C PHE A 33 8.54 -25.13 -4.64
N MET A 34 8.75 -23.91 -4.14
CA MET A 34 10.06 -23.47 -3.64
C MET A 34 10.53 -24.35 -2.47
N ASP A 35 9.67 -24.57 -1.46
CA ASP A 35 10.01 -25.44 -0.33
C ASP A 35 10.32 -26.86 -0.80
N ALA A 36 9.49 -27.45 -1.68
CA ALA A 36 9.73 -28.78 -2.23
C ALA A 36 11.07 -28.88 -2.98
N ALA A 37 11.40 -27.89 -3.80
CA ALA A 37 12.70 -27.84 -4.51
C ALA A 37 13.86 -27.73 -3.52
N PHE A 38 13.72 -26.91 -2.48
CA PHE A 38 14.74 -26.75 -1.44
C PHE A 38 14.94 -28.03 -0.59
N ASP A 39 13.89 -28.83 -0.46
CA ASP A 39 13.97 -30.10 0.28
C ASP A 39 14.69 -31.20 -0.50
N VAL A 40 14.54 -31.25 -1.84
CA VAL A 40 15.04 -32.36 -2.67
C VAL A 40 16.39 -32.08 -3.34
N ALA A 41 16.83 -30.83 -3.45
CA ALA A 41 18.05 -30.46 -4.17
C ALA A 41 19.08 -29.73 -3.31
N GLU A 42 20.38 -29.90 -3.65
CA GLU A 42 21.47 -29.12 -3.04
C GLU A 42 21.44 -27.68 -3.55
N GLN A 43 21.14 -27.50 -4.83
CA GLN A 43 20.97 -26.19 -5.45
C GLN A 43 19.59 -26.07 -6.09
N ALA A 44 19.00 -24.89 -6.04
CA ALA A 44 17.74 -24.58 -6.70
C ALA A 44 17.79 -23.21 -7.37
N VAL A 45 17.40 -23.16 -8.65
CA VAL A 45 17.24 -21.93 -9.42
C VAL A 45 15.81 -21.86 -9.91
N LEU A 46 15.03 -20.94 -9.37
CA LEU A 46 13.59 -20.87 -9.63
C LEU A 46 13.18 -19.46 -10.07
N ILE A 47 12.28 -19.42 -11.06
CA ILE A 47 11.61 -18.19 -11.49
C ILE A 47 10.23 -18.17 -10.83
N THR A 48 9.95 -17.14 -10.04
CA THR A 48 8.69 -17.02 -9.30
C THR A 48 8.18 -15.58 -9.28
N PRO A 49 6.89 -15.33 -8.91
CA PRO A 49 6.44 -13.97 -8.62
C PRO A 49 7.27 -13.35 -7.51
N ALA A 50 7.67 -12.07 -7.70
CA ALA A 50 8.56 -11.38 -6.77
C ALA A 50 7.84 -10.78 -5.53
N ARG A 51 6.52 -10.93 -5.41
CA ARG A 51 5.70 -10.27 -4.36
C ARG A 51 6.17 -10.59 -2.94
N PHE A 52 6.68 -11.79 -2.69
CA PHE A 52 7.17 -12.19 -1.37
C PHE A 52 8.37 -11.36 -0.91
N LEU A 53 9.18 -10.82 -1.82
CA LEU A 53 10.34 -9.96 -1.51
C LEU A 53 9.93 -8.67 -0.78
N SER A 54 8.73 -8.18 -1.00
CA SER A 54 8.15 -6.99 -0.34
C SER A 54 7.09 -7.36 0.70
N ASN A 55 7.06 -8.63 1.13
CA ASN A 55 6.03 -9.17 2.02
C ASN A 55 4.60 -8.88 1.51
N ALA A 56 4.44 -8.77 0.20
CA ALA A 56 3.18 -8.59 -0.51
C ALA A 56 2.73 -9.92 -1.13
N GLY A 57 1.46 -9.97 -1.52
CA GLY A 57 0.85 -11.19 -2.05
C GLY A 57 0.12 -11.97 -0.96
N GLN A 58 -0.24 -13.20 -1.28
CA GLN A 58 -1.06 -14.06 -0.42
C GLN A 58 -0.25 -15.22 0.19
N THR A 59 1.07 -15.25 0.01
CA THR A 59 1.94 -16.21 0.68
C THR A 59 1.95 -16.00 2.20
N PRO A 60 2.05 -17.06 3.01
CA PRO A 60 2.07 -16.95 4.46
C PRO A 60 3.22 -16.05 4.95
N LYS A 61 2.94 -15.12 5.86
CA LYS A 61 3.96 -14.19 6.39
C LYS A 61 5.14 -14.94 7.04
N ALA A 62 4.87 -16.04 7.74
CA ALA A 62 5.93 -16.87 8.34
C ALA A 62 6.85 -17.48 7.27
N TRP A 63 6.29 -17.90 6.14
CA TRP A 63 7.07 -18.40 5.01
C TRP A 63 7.92 -17.28 4.39
N ASN A 64 7.35 -16.10 4.18
CA ASN A 64 8.10 -14.95 3.67
C ASN A 64 9.31 -14.63 4.59
N MET A 65 9.10 -14.56 5.90
CA MET A 65 10.17 -14.30 6.86
C MET A 65 11.26 -15.38 6.82
N LYS A 66 10.87 -16.67 6.82
CA LYS A 66 11.80 -17.81 6.68
C LYS A 66 12.64 -17.67 5.42
N THR A 67 11.99 -17.42 4.28
CA THR A 67 12.62 -17.37 2.95
C THR A 67 13.56 -16.16 2.83
N LEU A 68 13.13 -14.98 3.30
CA LEU A 68 13.96 -13.76 3.25
C LEU A 68 15.16 -13.80 4.19
N SER A 69 15.10 -14.61 5.27
CA SER A 69 16.20 -14.79 6.22
C SER A 69 17.10 -15.99 5.91
N ASP A 70 16.81 -16.79 4.90
CA ASP A 70 17.65 -17.92 4.50
C ASP A 70 19.00 -17.44 3.97
N LYS A 71 20.06 -17.76 4.69
CA LYS A 71 21.44 -17.38 4.36
C LYS A 71 22.00 -18.07 3.12
N HIS A 72 21.35 -19.10 2.66
CA HIS A 72 21.72 -19.88 1.47
C HIS A 72 20.98 -19.46 0.20
N LEU A 73 20.05 -18.49 0.32
CA LEU A 73 19.20 -18.01 -0.78
C LEU A 73 19.56 -16.57 -1.16
N ARG A 74 19.68 -16.30 -2.45
CA ARG A 74 19.86 -14.95 -2.99
C ARG A 74 18.93 -14.68 -4.16
N VAL A 75 18.67 -13.41 -4.42
CA VAL A 75 18.11 -12.94 -5.70
C VAL A 75 19.22 -12.92 -6.74
N ALA A 76 19.06 -13.72 -7.80
CA ALA A 76 19.97 -13.73 -8.92
C ALA A 76 19.58 -12.70 -9.98
N HIS A 77 18.26 -12.50 -10.19
CA HIS A 77 17.72 -11.49 -11.10
C HIS A 77 16.32 -11.06 -10.64
N PHE A 78 15.99 -9.80 -10.85
CA PHE A 78 14.66 -9.24 -10.62
C PHE A 78 14.25 -8.40 -11.84
N GLU A 79 13.03 -8.63 -12.34
CA GLU A 79 12.41 -7.82 -13.38
C GLU A 79 11.02 -7.37 -12.94
N ALA A 80 10.85 -6.07 -12.79
CA ALA A 80 9.59 -5.46 -12.36
C ALA A 80 8.49 -5.58 -13.43
N ASP A 81 8.87 -5.51 -14.70
CA ASP A 81 7.99 -5.67 -15.85
C ASP A 81 8.06 -7.09 -16.41
N SER A 82 7.18 -7.95 -15.93
CA SER A 82 7.14 -9.36 -16.34
C SER A 82 6.94 -9.57 -17.85
N SER A 83 6.41 -8.58 -18.58
CA SER A 83 6.21 -8.66 -20.04
C SER A 83 7.53 -8.74 -20.81
N LYS A 84 8.63 -8.30 -20.21
CA LYS A 84 9.97 -8.43 -20.79
C LYS A 84 10.53 -9.86 -20.72
N ILE A 85 9.96 -10.70 -19.85
CA ILE A 85 10.40 -12.09 -19.67
C ILE A 85 9.39 -13.06 -20.26
N PHE A 86 8.09 -12.81 -20.04
CA PHE A 86 7.03 -13.71 -20.48
C PHE A 86 6.00 -12.97 -21.35
N PRO A 87 5.67 -13.52 -22.53
CA PRO A 87 4.51 -13.06 -23.29
C PRO A 87 3.24 -13.44 -22.51
N GLY A 88 2.36 -12.48 -22.23
CA GLY A 88 1.09 -12.75 -21.56
C GLY A 88 0.68 -11.68 -20.57
N PRO A 89 -0.27 -11.98 -19.67
CA PRO A 89 -0.73 -11.01 -18.67
C PRO A 89 0.40 -10.61 -17.71
N GLN A 90 0.45 -9.34 -17.37
CA GLN A 90 1.44 -8.79 -16.46
C GLN A 90 1.29 -9.40 -15.06
N ILE A 91 2.39 -9.85 -14.48
CA ILE A 91 2.47 -10.36 -13.12
C ILE A 91 2.73 -9.18 -12.18
N ASP A 92 1.74 -8.86 -11.35
CA ASP A 92 1.85 -7.78 -10.38
C ASP A 92 3.04 -7.99 -9.43
N GLY A 93 3.89 -6.96 -9.30
CA GLY A 93 5.09 -7.01 -8.47
C GLY A 93 6.31 -7.59 -9.18
N GLY A 94 6.18 -8.01 -10.45
CA GLY A 94 7.27 -8.53 -11.26
C GLY A 94 7.62 -9.98 -10.96
N VAL A 95 8.72 -10.43 -11.53
CA VAL A 95 9.26 -11.79 -11.38
C VAL A 95 10.69 -11.75 -10.84
N VAL A 96 11.06 -12.82 -10.15
CA VAL A 96 12.39 -12.97 -9.58
C VAL A 96 12.98 -14.33 -9.92
N VAL A 97 14.25 -14.36 -10.25
CA VAL A 97 15.07 -15.57 -10.29
C VAL A 97 15.79 -15.68 -8.96
N THR A 98 15.49 -16.72 -8.20
CA THR A 98 16.19 -17.03 -6.96
C THR A 98 17.20 -18.14 -7.18
N HIS A 99 18.33 -18.08 -6.47
CA HIS A 99 19.33 -19.13 -6.44
C HIS A 99 19.59 -19.50 -4.98
N ARG A 100 19.37 -20.77 -4.64
CA ARG A 100 19.70 -21.36 -3.34
C ARG A 100 20.80 -22.38 -3.51
N ASP A 101 21.78 -22.36 -2.59
CA ASP A 101 22.90 -23.31 -2.56
C ASP A 101 23.20 -23.65 -1.09
N VAL A 102 22.89 -24.88 -0.67
CA VAL A 102 23.07 -25.31 0.73
C VAL A 102 24.53 -25.38 1.17
N SER A 103 25.45 -25.50 0.22
CA SER A 103 26.90 -25.59 0.48
C SER A 103 27.55 -24.20 0.72
N ARG A 104 26.84 -23.11 0.39
CA ARG A 104 27.39 -21.76 0.42
C ARG A 104 26.55 -20.82 1.27
N ILE A 105 27.19 -20.01 2.07
CA ILE A 105 26.54 -18.88 2.73
C ILE A 105 26.58 -17.69 1.75
N LEU A 106 25.42 -17.34 1.21
CA LEU A 106 25.24 -16.25 0.24
C LEU A 106 24.82 -14.93 0.93
N GLY A 107 24.48 -15.01 2.25
CA GLY A 107 23.83 -13.94 3.00
C GLY A 107 22.32 -13.93 2.80
N PRO A 108 21.55 -13.48 3.79
CA PRO A 108 20.09 -13.42 3.65
C PRO A 108 19.69 -12.45 2.54
N ILE A 109 18.62 -12.75 1.83
CA ILE A 109 18.02 -11.81 0.86
C ILE A 109 17.68 -10.49 1.55
N GLY A 110 17.21 -10.57 2.80
CA GLY A 110 16.76 -9.41 3.56
C GLY A 110 15.45 -8.81 3.03
N GLU A 111 14.92 -7.86 3.77
CA GLU A 111 13.76 -7.08 3.32
C GLU A 111 14.17 -6.19 2.12
N ASN A 112 13.26 -6.08 1.13
CA ASN A 112 13.40 -5.16 -0.01
C ASN A 112 14.56 -5.45 -0.98
N ALA A 113 14.93 -6.71 -1.14
CA ALA A 113 16.00 -7.10 -2.07
C ALA A 113 15.73 -6.68 -3.53
N HIS A 114 14.47 -6.48 -3.90
CA HIS A 114 14.03 -5.98 -5.21
C HIS A 114 14.25 -4.48 -5.41
N ALA A 115 14.45 -3.71 -4.32
CA ALA A 115 14.65 -2.27 -4.44
C ALA A 115 16.08 -1.97 -4.94
N PRO A 116 16.25 -0.98 -5.84
CA PRO A 116 17.56 -0.51 -6.29
C PRO A 116 18.48 -0.14 -5.11
N SER A 117 19.78 -0.37 -5.26
CA SER A 117 20.77 -0.08 -4.21
C SER A 117 20.75 1.37 -3.77
N ALA A 118 20.55 2.31 -4.70
CA ALA A 118 20.43 3.74 -4.40
C ALA A 118 19.25 4.04 -3.46
N ILE A 119 18.06 3.44 -3.72
CA ILE A 119 16.89 3.63 -2.83
C ILE A 119 17.14 3.02 -1.45
N LYS A 120 17.84 1.89 -1.37
CA LYS A 120 18.22 1.30 -0.07
C LYS A 120 19.15 2.22 0.70
N SER A 121 20.17 2.76 0.05
CA SER A 121 21.09 3.74 0.63
C SER A 121 20.34 4.94 1.19
N ILE A 122 19.44 5.54 0.40
CA ILE A 122 18.58 6.65 0.83
C ILE A 122 17.75 6.27 2.06
N ALA A 123 17.10 5.10 2.03
CA ALA A 123 16.30 4.65 3.17
C ALA A 123 17.13 4.42 4.43
N ASP A 124 18.35 3.89 4.31
CA ASP A 124 19.25 3.67 5.44
C ASP A 124 19.74 5.02 6.00
N THR A 125 20.10 5.98 5.15
CA THR A 125 20.48 7.34 5.54
C THR A 125 19.34 8.05 6.30
N VAL A 126 18.10 7.94 5.81
CA VAL A 126 16.93 8.51 6.47
C VAL A 126 16.66 7.83 7.82
N ARG A 127 16.68 6.50 7.87
CA ARG A 127 16.42 5.73 9.10
C ARG A 127 17.48 5.91 10.18
N ALA A 128 18.69 6.26 9.82
CA ALA A 128 19.74 6.60 10.80
C ALA A 128 19.41 7.89 11.58
N GLN A 129 18.54 8.76 11.03
CA GLN A 129 18.19 10.04 11.65
C GLN A 129 16.81 10.00 12.35
N THR A 130 15.90 9.12 11.93
CA THR A 130 14.57 8.99 12.53
C THR A 130 14.03 7.57 12.41
N THR A 131 13.40 7.10 13.49
CA THR A 131 12.67 5.81 13.52
C THR A 131 11.18 5.99 13.33
N GLU A 132 10.66 7.21 13.45
CA GLU A 132 9.25 7.51 13.24
C GLU A 132 8.90 7.55 11.76
N SER A 133 7.82 6.91 11.39
CA SER A 133 7.38 6.82 10.00
C SER A 133 5.95 7.32 9.82
N LEU A 134 5.64 7.78 8.63
CA LEU A 134 4.30 8.25 8.27
C LEU A 134 3.24 7.14 8.45
N SER A 135 3.66 5.87 8.47
CA SER A 135 2.75 4.73 8.69
C SER A 135 1.99 4.81 10.00
N SER A 136 2.54 5.47 11.03
CA SER A 136 1.92 5.58 12.37
C SER A 136 0.67 6.47 12.40
N ILE A 137 0.55 7.39 11.46
CA ILE A 137 -0.58 8.33 11.37
C ILE A 137 -1.55 7.99 10.24
N ILE A 138 -1.45 6.78 9.67
CA ILE A 138 -2.37 6.32 8.61
C ILE A 138 -3.51 5.51 9.21
N THR A 139 -4.74 5.91 8.88
CA THR A 139 -5.96 5.21 9.23
C THR A 139 -6.53 4.47 8.03
N GLU A 140 -6.54 3.12 8.11
CA GLU A 140 -7.10 2.23 7.08
C GLU A 140 -8.53 1.79 7.38
N HIS A 141 -9.03 2.17 8.56
CA HIS A 141 -10.36 1.76 9.01
C HIS A 141 -11.40 2.81 8.61
N PRO A 142 -12.27 2.49 7.64
CA PRO A 142 -13.38 3.36 7.28
C PRO A 142 -14.42 3.43 8.41
N SER A 143 -15.39 4.33 8.25
CA SER A 143 -16.61 4.31 9.06
C SER A 143 -17.35 2.98 8.90
N SER A 144 -18.16 2.64 9.87
CA SER A 144 -18.96 1.41 9.89
C SER A 144 -20.43 1.73 10.18
N TRP A 145 -21.33 0.85 9.75
CA TRP A 145 -22.73 0.96 10.08
C TRP A 145 -22.99 0.73 11.58
N ASN A 146 -23.83 1.56 12.16
CA ASN A 146 -24.42 1.35 13.48
C ASN A 146 -25.71 0.51 13.33
N ARG A 147 -26.12 -0.17 14.38
CA ARG A 147 -27.37 -0.94 14.41
C ARG A 147 -28.62 -0.07 14.20
N MET A 148 -28.55 1.21 14.53
CA MET A 148 -29.67 2.16 14.38
C MET A 148 -30.21 2.17 12.95
N VAL A 149 -29.36 2.11 11.94
CA VAL A 149 -29.81 2.06 10.53
C VAL A 149 -30.73 0.86 10.26
N PHE A 150 -30.51 -0.29 10.89
CA PHE A 150 -31.36 -1.48 10.72
C PHE A 150 -32.59 -1.48 11.63
N THR A 151 -32.61 -0.63 12.66
CA THR A 151 -33.81 -0.38 13.45
C THR A 151 -34.79 0.47 12.68
N ASP A 152 -34.30 1.52 12.04
CA ASP A 152 -35.11 2.43 11.21
C ASP A 152 -35.45 1.85 9.82
N HIS A 153 -34.55 1.00 9.29
CA HIS A 153 -34.65 0.37 7.95
C HIS A 153 -34.39 -1.13 8.02
N PRO A 154 -35.31 -1.94 8.58
CA PRO A 154 -35.13 -3.39 8.73
C PRO A 154 -34.88 -4.12 7.41
N GLU A 155 -35.44 -3.60 6.30
CA GLU A 155 -35.31 -4.13 4.93
C GLU A 155 -33.88 -4.08 4.42
N LEU A 156 -32.99 -3.26 5.00
CA LEU A 156 -31.59 -3.14 4.60
C LEU A 156 -30.67 -4.16 5.28
N SER A 157 -31.16 -4.89 6.28
CA SER A 157 -30.34 -5.78 7.11
C SER A 157 -29.64 -6.87 6.31
N ASP A 158 -30.29 -7.42 5.28
CA ASP A 158 -29.75 -8.51 4.45
C ASP A 158 -28.77 -8.00 3.38
N ARG A 159 -28.67 -6.70 3.19
CA ARG A 159 -27.75 -6.10 2.21
C ARG A 159 -26.30 -6.06 2.69
N ILE A 160 -26.05 -6.27 3.99
CA ILE A 160 -24.69 -6.32 4.55
C ILE A 160 -24.32 -7.78 4.82
N PRO A 161 -23.33 -8.34 4.13
CA PRO A 161 -22.88 -9.70 4.37
C PRO A 161 -22.38 -9.88 5.81
N LYS A 162 -22.87 -10.87 6.53
CA LYS A 162 -22.46 -11.19 7.91
C LYS A 162 -20.96 -11.38 8.07
N SER A 163 -20.28 -11.93 7.05
CA SER A 163 -18.84 -12.20 7.02
C SER A 163 -17.97 -10.95 6.83
N SER A 164 -18.54 -9.82 6.38
CA SER A 164 -17.76 -8.64 5.98
C SER A 164 -17.63 -7.57 7.06
N GLY A 165 -18.26 -7.77 8.23
CA GLY A 165 -18.39 -6.75 9.25
C GLY A 165 -19.24 -5.55 8.79
N ALA A 166 -19.46 -4.61 9.66
CA ALA A 166 -20.32 -3.44 9.40
C ALA A 166 -19.59 -2.29 8.65
N ARG A 167 -18.36 -2.49 8.15
CA ARG A 167 -17.57 -1.43 7.49
C ARG A 167 -18.23 -0.94 6.22
N LEU A 168 -18.11 0.37 5.95
CA LEU A 168 -18.54 0.95 4.69
C LEU A 168 -17.65 0.45 3.54
N LYS A 169 -18.22 -0.40 2.69
CA LYS A 169 -17.55 -1.04 1.56
C LYS A 169 -17.49 -0.11 0.34
N THR A 170 -16.72 -0.51 -0.67
CA THR A 170 -16.59 0.25 -1.93
C THR A 170 -17.95 0.50 -2.60
N ASN A 171 -18.88 -0.45 -2.52
CA ASN A 171 -20.21 -0.38 -3.12
C ASN A 171 -21.31 0.06 -2.14
N THR A 172 -20.94 0.76 -1.07
CA THR A 172 -21.88 1.23 -0.04
C THR A 172 -22.99 2.08 -0.64
N PHE A 173 -22.66 3.01 -1.52
CA PHE A 173 -23.63 3.96 -2.08
C PHE A 173 -24.63 3.32 -3.02
N GLU A 174 -24.25 2.23 -3.71
CA GLU A 174 -25.19 1.45 -4.52
C GLU A 174 -26.07 0.54 -3.65
N ARG A 175 -25.50 -0.07 -2.61
CA ARG A 175 -26.22 -1.06 -1.80
C ARG A 175 -27.15 -0.46 -0.77
N MET A 176 -26.86 0.75 -0.31
CA MET A 176 -27.54 1.45 0.79
C MET A 176 -28.02 2.82 0.30
N ALA A 177 -28.47 2.91 -0.95
CA ALA A 177 -28.82 4.17 -1.60
C ALA A 177 -29.89 4.96 -0.84
N GLU A 178 -30.82 4.26 -0.17
CA GLU A 178 -31.95 4.84 0.56
C GLU A 178 -31.51 5.69 1.78
N VAL A 179 -30.30 5.43 2.29
CA VAL A 179 -29.72 6.12 3.47
C VAL A 179 -28.44 6.88 3.14
N CYS A 180 -28.16 7.11 1.84
CA CYS A 180 -26.99 7.81 1.34
C CYS A 180 -27.42 8.98 0.44
N TRP A 181 -27.61 10.16 1.04
CA TRP A 181 -28.15 11.34 0.37
C TRP A 181 -27.09 12.09 -0.43
N GLU A 182 -27.50 12.74 -1.52
CA GLU A 182 -26.64 13.58 -2.34
C GLU A 182 -26.32 14.88 -1.62
N ASP A 183 -27.36 15.55 -1.14
CA ASP A 183 -27.28 16.75 -0.36
C ASP A 183 -27.56 16.44 1.11
N GLU A 184 -27.05 17.28 2.01
CA GLU A 184 -27.32 17.15 3.44
C GLU A 184 -28.80 17.44 3.73
N PRO A 185 -29.57 16.47 4.26
CA PRO A 185 -30.96 16.69 4.57
C PRO A 185 -31.15 17.71 5.70
N VAL A 186 -32.23 18.50 5.62
CA VAL A 186 -32.59 19.49 6.63
C VAL A 186 -33.83 18.97 7.40
N ASP A 187 -33.60 17.98 8.27
CA ASP A 187 -34.65 17.26 8.97
C ASP A 187 -34.42 17.22 10.52
N GLY A 188 -33.42 17.97 10.98
CA GLY A 188 -33.06 18.06 12.41
C GLY A 188 -32.12 16.97 12.91
N HIS A 189 -31.70 16.03 12.06
CA HIS A 189 -30.64 15.07 12.37
C HIS A 189 -29.25 15.62 12.01
N ALA A 190 -28.22 15.09 12.67
CA ALA A 190 -26.84 15.34 12.29
C ALA A 190 -26.40 14.37 11.20
N TYR A 191 -25.61 14.84 10.26
CA TYR A 191 -25.10 14.07 9.14
C TYR A 191 -23.59 14.12 9.05
N VAL A 192 -23.00 13.05 8.50
CA VAL A 192 -21.57 12.95 8.19
C VAL A 192 -21.42 12.80 6.68
N ARG A 193 -20.53 13.59 6.10
CA ARG A 193 -20.17 13.47 4.69
C ARG A 193 -19.23 12.30 4.50
N ILE A 194 -19.59 11.31 3.68
CA ILE A 194 -18.79 10.10 3.44
C ILE A 194 -18.26 10.11 2.00
N LEU A 195 -16.93 9.98 1.87
CA LEU A 195 -16.27 9.81 0.57
C LEU A 195 -16.30 8.34 0.17
N GLY A 196 -16.66 8.06 -1.08
CA GLY A 196 -16.78 6.72 -1.60
C GLY A 196 -16.75 6.68 -3.13
N LEU A 197 -17.23 5.57 -3.68
CA LEU A 197 -17.51 5.43 -5.11
C LEU A 197 -18.99 5.23 -5.34
N LEU A 198 -19.48 5.82 -6.43
CA LEU A 198 -20.76 5.51 -7.05
C LEU A 198 -20.49 5.26 -8.54
N HIS A 199 -20.84 4.08 -9.04
CA HIS A 199 -20.57 3.67 -10.43
C HIS A 199 -19.10 3.85 -10.83
N ARG A 200 -18.17 3.50 -9.92
CA ARG A 200 -16.71 3.65 -10.05
C ARG A 200 -16.20 5.11 -10.08
N MET A 201 -17.06 6.09 -9.92
CA MET A 201 -16.68 7.50 -9.83
C MET A 201 -16.56 7.94 -8.37
N ARG A 202 -15.49 8.67 -8.06
CA ARG A 202 -15.32 9.27 -6.73
C ARG A 202 -16.43 10.27 -6.48
N THR A 203 -17.13 10.09 -5.37
CA THR A 203 -18.24 10.98 -4.96
C THR A 203 -18.32 11.05 -3.44
N ALA A 204 -19.17 11.90 -2.94
CA ALA A 204 -19.54 11.98 -1.54
C ALA A 204 -21.03 11.80 -1.37
N ARG A 205 -21.43 11.26 -0.23
CA ARG A 205 -22.83 11.17 0.18
C ARG A 205 -22.92 11.55 1.67
N TRP A 206 -24.08 12.09 2.03
CA TRP A 206 -24.40 12.36 3.41
C TRP A 206 -25.09 11.16 4.02
N ILE A 207 -24.67 10.77 5.22
CA ILE A 207 -25.28 9.67 5.98
C ILE A 207 -25.54 10.18 7.40
N ARG A 208 -26.71 9.85 7.93
CA ARG A 208 -27.11 10.25 9.28
C ARG A 208 -26.07 9.78 10.32
N ALA A 209 -25.63 10.67 11.19
CA ALA A 209 -24.49 10.42 12.09
C ALA A 209 -24.72 9.22 13.03
N ASP A 210 -25.95 9.04 13.52
CA ASP A 210 -26.32 7.92 14.39
C ASP A 210 -26.43 6.57 13.65
N TYR A 211 -26.44 6.58 12.30
CA TYR A 211 -26.31 5.36 11.50
C TYR A 211 -24.87 4.88 11.39
N LEU A 212 -23.90 5.66 11.87
CA LEU A 212 -22.48 5.39 11.70
C LEU A 212 -21.75 5.22 13.03
N VAL A 213 -20.73 4.38 12.99
CA VAL A 213 -19.61 4.38 13.94
C VAL A 213 -18.42 4.93 13.18
N THR A 214 -17.97 6.13 13.55
CA THR A 214 -16.91 6.83 12.85
C THR A 214 -15.59 6.78 13.64
N PRO A 215 -14.43 6.60 12.96
CA PRO A 215 -13.14 6.73 13.63
C PRO A 215 -12.86 8.20 13.98
N PRO A 216 -11.99 8.48 15.00
CA PRO A 216 -11.68 9.85 15.43
C PRO A 216 -11.23 10.78 14.29
N VAL A 217 -10.52 10.24 13.31
CA VAL A 217 -10.05 10.97 12.13
C VAL A 217 -11.18 11.64 11.34
N THR A 218 -12.43 11.19 11.48
CA THR A 218 -13.60 11.78 10.82
C THR A 218 -13.77 13.25 11.17
N ASN A 219 -13.47 13.64 12.42
CA ASN A 219 -13.68 14.99 12.94
C ASN A 219 -12.42 15.88 12.90
N MET A 220 -11.40 15.45 12.17
CA MET A 220 -10.14 16.17 12.04
C MET A 220 -9.87 16.54 10.58
N HIS A 221 -8.99 17.52 10.35
CA HIS A 221 -8.39 17.74 9.02
C HIS A 221 -7.47 16.58 8.70
N LYS A 222 -7.44 16.14 7.44
CA LYS A 222 -6.68 14.95 7.00
C LYS A 222 -6.45 14.95 5.51
N VAL A 223 -5.52 14.11 5.09
CA VAL A 223 -5.29 13.78 3.69
C VAL A 223 -5.94 12.45 3.35
N ILE A 224 -6.68 12.40 2.27
CA ILE A 224 -7.32 11.19 1.74
C ILE A 224 -6.52 10.68 0.54
N LEU A 225 -6.23 9.38 0.55
CA LEU A 225 -5.58 8.65 -0.53
C LEU A 225 -6.41 7.44 -0.95
N ALA A 226 -6.30 7.03 -2.20
CA ALA A 226 -6.90 5.78 -2.63
C ALA A 226 -6.21 4.58 -1.95
N ALA A 227 -6.99 3.62 -1.46
CA ALA A 227 -6.50 2.36 -0.92
C ALA A 227 -5.95 1.43 -2.02
N ALA A 228 -6.32 1.67 -3.29
CA ALA A 228 -5.73 1.03 -4.45
C ALA A 228 -5.75 1.98 -5.65
N ASP A 229 -4.63 2.09 -6.38
CA ASP A 229 -4.52 2.95 -7.55
C ASP A 229 -3.60 2.34 -8.62
N GLY A 230 -4.18 1.51 -9.47
CA GLY A 230 -3.46 0.88 -10.59
C GLY A 230 -3.09 1.87 -11.69
N ALA A 231 -3.86 2.95 -11.87
CA ALA A 231 -3.58 3.96 -12.89
C ALA A 231 -2.33 4.79 -12.54
N ALA A 232 -2.18 5.16 -11.26
CA ALA A 232 -0.99 5.87 -10.80
C ALA A 232 0.28 5.02 -10.94
N VAL A 233 0.20 3.72 -10.59
CA VAL A 233 1.31 2.77 -10.74
C VAL A 233 1.71 2.63 -12.21
N LYS A 234 0.75 2.42 -13.12
CA LYS A 234 1.00 2.33 -14.57
C LYS A 234 1.61 3.62 -15.14
N ALA A 235 1.24 4.78 -14.59
CA ALA A 235 1.82 6.06 -14.99
C ALA A 235 3.19 6.33 -14.37
N GLY A 236 3.75 5.43 -13.55
CA GLY A 236 5.04 5.60 -12.87
C GLY A 236 5.02 6.67 -11.76
N ARG A 237 3.85 6.98 -11.20
CA ARG A 237 3.68 7.97 -10.14
C ARG A 237 3.67 7.39 -8.73
N VAL A 238 3.76 6.07 -8.60
CA VAL A 238 3.74 5.31 -7.34
C VAL A 238 2.38 5.35 -6.65
N ILE A 239 1.75 6.52 -6.54
CA ILE A 239 0.47 6.77 -5.86
C ILE A 239 -0.32 7.85 -6.59
N GLY A 240 -1.63 7.85 -6.44
CA GLY A 240 -2.52 8.90 -6.95
C GLY A 240 -2.45 10.18 -6.10
N SER A 241 -2.95 11.28 -6.67
CA SER A 241 -2.92 12.58 -6.02
C SER A 241 -3.67 12.56 -4.69
N PRO A 242 -3.07 13.07 -3.60
CA PRO A 242 -3.71 13.26 -2.32
C PRO A 242 -4.79 14.35 -2.40
N THR A 243 -5.81 14.23 -1.56
CA THR A 243 -6.88 15.22 -1.43
C THR A 243 -7.04 15.58 0.04
N THR A 244 -7.00 16.86 0.39
CA THR A 244 -7.27 17.32 1.75
C THR A 244 -8.76 17.47 2.01
N VAL A 245 -9.20 17.08 3.20
CA VAL A 245 -10.58 17.23 3.64
C VAL A 245 -10.64 17.70 5.10
N GLY A 246 -11.69 18.44 5.41
CA GLY A 246 -11.93 18.95 6.77
C GLY A 246 -12.65 17.97 7.68
N PRO A 247 -13.02 18.45 8.88
CA PRO A 247 -13.85 17.74 9.85
C PRO A 247 -15.19 17.31 9.27
N ASN A 248 -15.89 16.45 9.99
CA ASN A 248 -17.18 15.88 9.61
C ASN A 248 -17.15 15.14 8.25
N THR A 249 -15.99 14.58 7.87
CA THR A 249 -15.82 13.85 6.63
C THR A 249 -15.22 12.48 6.90
N GLY A 250 -15.98 11.41 6.65
CA GLY A 250 -15.55 10.02 6.70
C GLY A 250 -15.27 9.45 5.32
N PHE A 251 -14.99 8.15 5.24
CA PHE A 251 -14.68 7.48 3.98
C PHE A 251 -15.05 5.99 4.02
N THR A 252 -15.26 5.42 2.84
CA THR A 252 -15.42 3.98 2.64
C THR A 252 -14.06 3.29 2.53
N GLN A 253 -14.01 1.96 2.53
CA GLN A 253 -12.78 1.18 2.36
C GLN A 253 -12.01 1.44 1.05
N THR A 254 -12.56 2.25 0.15
CA THR A 254 -11.90 2.69 -1.09
C THR A 254 -10.72 3.63 -0.82
N PHE A 255 -10.74 4.25 0.35
CA PHE A 255 -9.74 5.24 0.75
C PHE A 255 -9.06 4.86 2.06
N LEU A 256 -7.95 5.55 2.34
CA LEU A 256 -7.31 5.66 3.64
C LEU A 256 -7.09 7.14 3.96
N ALA A 257 -6.94 7.43 5.24
CA ALA A 257 -6.66 8.79 5.72
C ALA A 257 -5.24 8.86 6.30
N VAL A 258 -4.56 9.97 6.05
CA VAL A 258 -3.25 10.30 6.62
C VAL A 258 -3.40 11.51 7.52
N GLY A 259 -2.97 11.36 8.77
CA GLY A 259 -2.98 12.39 9.79
C GLY A 259 -4.35 12.62 10.43
N MET A 260 -4.28 13.27 11.58
CA MET A 260 -5.40 13.87 12.31
C MET A 260 -4.91 15.27 12.69
N PHE A 261 -5.12 16.23 11.81
CA PHE A 261 -4.59 17.59 11.94
C PHE A 261 -5.65 18.54 12.51
N GLU A 262 -5.22 19.51 13.29
CA GLU A 262 -6.11 20.51 13.84
C GLU A 262 -6.47 21.61 12.82
N SER A 263 -5.60 21.79 11.82
CA SER A 263 -5.78 22.82 10.79
C SER A 263 -5.73 22.28 9.38
N SER A 264 -6.37 22.99 8.45
CA SER A 264 -6.25 22.74 7.03
C SER A 264 -4.83 22.99 6.50
N ALA A 265 -4.08 23.91 7.13
CA ALA A 265 -2.70 24.20 6.78
C ALA A 265 -1.79 22.98 6.97
N GLU A 266 -1.89 22.32 8.11
CA GLU A 266 -1.14 21.08 8.39
C GLU A 266 -1.53 19.94 7.45
N ALA A 267 -2.82 19.78 7.15
CA ALA A 267 -3.28 18.78 6.18
C ALA A 267 -2.72 19.06 4.77
N ASN A 268 -2.67 20.34 4.37
CA ASN A 268 -2.09 20.75 3.08
C ASN A 268 -0.57 20.53 3.05
N ALA A 269 0.16 20.81 4.14
CA ALA A 269 1.57 20.51 4.30
C ALA A 269 1.85 19.00 4.15
N CYS A 270 1.07 18.17 4.81
CA CYS A 270 1.15 16.71 4.64
C CYS A 270 0.85 16.28 3.20
N ALA A 271 -0.15 16.87 2.55
CA ALA A 271 -0.45 16.57 1.14
C ALA A 271 0.70 16.99 0.21
N ALA A 272 1.35 18.13 0.46
CA ALA A 272 2.53 18.57 -0.26
C ALA A 272 3.69 17.58 -0.07
N TYR A 273 3.96 17.17 1.17
CA TYR A 273 4.96 16.14 1.48
C TYR A 273 4.72 14.83 0.72
N ILE A 274 3.48 14.34 0.70
CA ILE A 274 3.10 13.11 -0.03
C ILE A 274 3.37 13.24 -1.54
N LYS A 275 3.23 14.44 -2.10
CA LYS A 275 3.49 14.71 -3.52
C LYS A 275 4.99 14.77 -3.87
N THR A 276 5.90 14.97 -2.91
CA THR A 276 7.33 15.09 -3.17
C THR A 276 7.90 13.83 -3.85
N LYS A 277 8.93 13.99 -4.65
CA LYS A 277 9.69 12.89 -5.21
C LYS A 277 10.39 12.07 -4.13
N PHE A 278 10.93 12.73 -3.10
CA PHE A 278 11.53 12.12 -1.92
C PHE A 278 10.59 11.10 -1.27
N THR A 279 9.39 11.52 -0.91
CA THR A 279 8.39 10.65 -0.27
C THR A 279 8.03 9.47 -1.16
N ARG A 280 7.80 9.70 -2.45
CA ARG A 280 7.38 8.64 -3.38
C ARG A 280 8.51 7.68 -3.73
N ALA A 281 9.76 8.15 -3.73
CA ALA A 281 10.92 7.29 -3.83
C ALA A 281 10.96 6.27 -2.68
N LEU A 282 10.89 6.74 -1.43
CA LEU A 282 10.87 5.88 -0.25
C LEU A 282 9.65 4.97 -0.20
N LEU A 283 8.47 5.48 -0.57
CA LEU A 283 7.25 4.68 -0.65
C LEU A 283 7.37 3.53 -1.67
N SER A 284 8.09 3.74 -2.78
CA SER A 284 8.26 2.74 -3.84
C SER A 284 8.94 1.45 -3.36
N ILE A 285 9.71 1.50 -2.27
CA ILE A 285 10.37 0.34 -1.66
C ILE A 285 9.36 -0.76 -1.33
N LEU A 286 8.24 -0.41 -0.73
CA LEU A 286 7.21 -1.39 -0.31
C LEU A 286 5.95 -1.37 -1.17
N LYS A 287 5.70 -0.28 -1.89
CA LYS A 287 4.52 -0.16 -2.75
C LYS A 287 4.81 -0.65 -4.16
N THR A 288 4.98 -1.94 -4.31
CA THR A 288 5.25 -2.63 -5.58
C THR A 288 3.99 -3.03 -6.35
N THR A 289 2.80 -2.87 -5.75
CA THR A 289 1.50 -3.20 -6.33
C THR A 289 0.54 -2.00 -6.25
N GLN A 290 -0.63 -2.12 -6.86
CA GLN A 290 -1.68 -1.09 -6.78
C GLN A 290 -2.19 -0.81 -5.35
N HIS A 291 -2.10 -1.79 -4.44
CA HIS A 291 -2.60 -1.63 -3.07
C HIS A 291 -1.74 -0.67 -2.26
N ASN A 292 -2.43 0.18 -1.50
CA ASN A 292 -1.84 1.13 -0.58
C ASN A 292 -2.34 0.81 0.84
N SER A 293 -1.42 0.60 1.76
CA SER A 293 -1.71 0.32 3.17
C SER A 293 -0.70 1.01 4.06
N ALA A 294 -1.00 1.22 5.33
CA ALA A 294 -0.13 1.89 6.29
C ALA A 294 1.29 1.30 6.29
N MET A 295 1.41 -0.02 6.26
CA MET A 295 2.72 -0.70 6.25
C MET A 295 3.60 -0.36 5.06
N LYS A 296 3.02 0.10 3.94
CA LYS A 296 3.82 0.52 2.77
C LYS A 296 4.60 1.80 3.02
N TRP A 297 4.19 2.59 4.00
CA TRP A 297 4.79 3.88 4.36
C TRP A 297 5.90 3.75 5.43
N LYS A 298 6.29 2.54 5.81
CA LYS A 298 7.30 2.25 6.85
C LYS A 298 8.62 2.99 6.64
N TYR A 299 9.04 3.21 5.39
CA TYR A 299 10.29 3.89 5.05
C TYR A 299 10.14 5.40 4.82
N VAL A 300 8.91 5.89 4.78
CA VAL A 300 8.62 7.33 4.65
C VAL A 300 8.66 7.94 6.06
N PRO A 301 9.60 8.84 6.37
CA PRO A 301 9.71 9.41 7.70
C PRO A 301 8.53 10.31 8.03
N ALA A 302 8.10 10.32 9.29
CA ALA A 302 7.17 11.32 9.79
C ALA A 302 7.82 12.71 9.76
N GLN A 303 7.02 13.75 9.53
CA GLN A 303 7.44 15.12 9.54
C GLN A 303 6.58 15.93 10.51
N ASP A 304 7.11 17.06 10.98
CA ASP A 304 6.29 18.12 11.57
C ASP A 304 5.62 18.91 10.44
N PHE A 305 4.30 18.98 10.47
CA PHE A 305 3.50 19.73 9.51
C PHE A 305 2.97 21.05 10.08
N SER A 306 3.32 21.37 11.34
CA SER A 306 2.93 22.60 11.99
C SER A 306 3.72 23.81 11.45
N ALA A 307 3.34 25.00 11.91
CA ALA A 307 4.06 26.24 11.59
C ALA A 307 5.49 26.30 12.16
N ASN A 308 5.84 25.38 13.07
CA ASN A 308 7.18 25.29 13.66
C ASN A 308 8.10 24.31 12.93
N SER A 309 7.65 23.74 11.81
CA SER A 309 8.42 22.82 11.00
C SER A 309 9.73 23.42 10.52
N ASP A 310 10.76 22.58 10.44
CA ASP A 310 12.05 22.91 9.79
C ASP A 310 11.97 22.88 8.26
N ILE A 311 10.82 22.49 7.69
CA ILE A 311 10.51 22.53 6.27
C ILE A 311 9.47 23.64 6.01
N ASP A 312 9.73 24.51 5.05
CA ASP A 312 8.76 25.49 4.57
C ASP A 312 7.77 24.84 3.59
N TRP A 313 6.65 24.37 4.12
CA TRP A 313 5.60 23.67 3.36
C TRP A 313 4.82 24.60 2.41
N THR A 314 5.05 25.90 2.44
CA THR A 314 4.41 26.88 1.54
C THR A 314 5.07 26.95 0.18
N LYS A 315 6.26 26.35 0.05
CA LYS A 315 7.05 26.34 -1.18
C LYS A 315 6.47 25.37 -2.23
N PRO A 316 6.80 25.57 -3.51
CA PRO A 316 6.53 24.61 -4.57
C PRO A 316 7.16 23.23 -4.26
N ILE A 317 6.54 22.16 -4.73
CA ILE A 317 6.99 20.77 -4.47
C ILE A 317 8.48 20.55 -4.76
N PRO A 318 9.06 21.05 -5.88
CA PRO A 318 10.50 20.87 -6.11
C PRO A 318 11.39 21.55 -5.05
N GLU A 319 10.96 22.69 -4.49
CA GLU A 319 11.72 23.36 -3.41
C GLU A 319 11.58 22.59 -2.08
N ILE A 320 10.42 22.00 -1.82
CA ILE A 320 10.21 21.10 -0.67
C ILE A 320 11.11 19.86 -0.81
N ASP A 321 11.22 19.28 -2.00
CA ASP A 321 12.16 18.18 -2.27
C ASP A 321 13.60 18.56 -1.91
N GLN A 322 14.07 19.75 -2.33
CA GLN A 322 15.42 20.21 -2.00
C GLN A 322 15.64 20.39 -0.49
N GLN A 323 14.64 20.92 0.24
CA GLN A 323 14.71 21.02 1.69
C GLN A 323 14.82 19.64 2.36
N LEU A 324 14.05 18.66 1.87
CA LEU A 324 14.09 17.28 2.38
C LEU A 324 15.44 16.61 2.07
N TYR A 325 15.99 16.79 0.87
CA TYR A 325 17.31 16.28 0.51
C TYR A 325 18.40 16.85 1.44
N ALA A 326 18.34 18.15 1.69
CA ALA A 326 19.28 18.81 2.60
C ALA A 326 19.10 18.35 4.05
N LYS A 327 17.85 18.26 4.53
CA LYS A 327 17.53 17.80 5.89
C LYS A 327 18.13 16.42 6.17
N TYR A 328 18.02 15.49 5.22
CA TYR A 328 18.52 14.13 5.38
C TYR A 328 19.96 13.94 4.89
N GLY A 329 20.60 14.99 4.35
CA GLY A 329 21.98 14.96 3.89
C GLY A 329 22.22 13.95 2.75
N LEU A 330 21.30 13.89 1.79
CA LEU A 330 21.42 12.95 0.66
C LEU A 330 22.61 13.33 -0.22
N ALA A 331 23.34 12.32 -0.69
CA ALA A 331 24.44 12.50 -1.64
C ALA A 331 23.92 12.91 -3.04
N ALA A 332 24.79 13.55 -3.83
CA ALA A 332 24.41 14.01 -5.17
C ALA A 332 23.89 12.90 -6.08
N GLU A 333 24.49 11.70 -5.98
CA GLU A 333 24.08 10.52 -6.75
C GLU A 333 22.70 9.99 -6.30
N GLU A 334 22.37 10.12 -5.01
CA GLU A 334 21.07 9.73 -4.46
C GLU A 334 19.97 10.70 -4.91
N ILE A 335 20.29 12.01 -4.90
CA ILE A 335 19.38 13.05 -5.42
C ILE A 335 19.14 12.84 -6.93
N ALA A 336 20.20 12.65 -7.71
CA ALA A 336 20.09 12.40 -9.15
C ALA A 336 19.22 11.15 -9.41
N PHE A 337 19.41 10.08 -8.64
CA PHE A 337 18.58 8.88 -8.76
C PHE A 337 17.09 9.19 -8.53
N ILE A 338 16.73 9.95 -7.49
CA ILE A 338 15.34 10.33 -7.22
C ILE A 338 14.79 11.17 -8.38
N GLU A 339 15.54 12.18 -8.81
CA GLU A 339 15.12 13.11 -9.85
C GLU A 339 14.86 12.44 -11.20
N ASP A 340 15.69 11.44 -11.56
CA ASP A 340 15.58 10.70 -12.83
C ASP A 340 14.49 9.63 -12.83
N ASN A 341 14.22 9.01 -11.67
CA ASN A 341 13.35 7.83 -11.59
C ASN A 341 11.94 8.12 -11.06
N VAL A 342 11.70 9.25 -10.41
CA VAL A 342 10.39 9.62 -9.88
C VAL A 342 9.79 10.77 -10.67
N LYS A 343 8.67 10.51 -11.36
CA LYS A 343 7.99 11.54 -12.15
C LYS A 343 7.39 12.63 -11.26
N PRO A 344 7.37 13.91 -11.69
CA PRO A 344 6.68 14.98 -10.97
C PRO A 344 5.21 14.65 -10.69
N MET A 345 4.68 15.23 -9.61
CA MET A 345 3.25 15.20 -9.26
C MET A 345 2.82 16.63 -8.88
N GLU A 346 1.86 17.15 -9.61
CA GLU A 346 1.25 18.46 -9.35
C GLU A 346 0.19 18.40 -8.23
#